data_cb81f3729df1f3a871fc75dbb2db5e8f
#
_entry.id   cb81f3729df1f3a871fc75dbb2db5e8f
#
_cell.length_a   1.000
_cell.length_b   1.000
_cell.length_c   1.000
_cell.angle_alpha   90.00
_cell.angle_beta   90.00
_cell.angle_gamma   90.00
#
_symmetry.space_group_name_H-M   'P 1'
#
loop_
_entity.id
_entity.type
_entity.pdbx_description
1 polymer ?
#
loop_
_entity_poly.entity_id
_entity_poly.type
_entity_poly.pdbx_seq_one_letter_code
_entity_poly.pdbx_strand_id
1 'polypeptide(L)'
;MGAGGSADAMKFSDVLILVGVGMLCAGFIIHGWVETTPLSSDDEKPYEKSVHLLKGDQLNILFECVEECSGEATISKDSTIIEQYGFELTSSGVFKEYLESLEYAEYKVDISLNAGEGHVDVDVKRVLMLDFIIYPIGAAVLLYGLQKRRNELETSSIDAELES
;
A
#
# COMPACT_ATOMS: atom_id res chain seq x y z
N MET A 1 -15.93 29.91 37.16
CA MET A 1 -15.70 30.85 36.03
C MET A 1 -15.05 30.07 34.93
N GLY A 2 -15.83 29.60 33.95
CA GLY A 2 -15.29 28.88 32.78
C GLY A 2 -14.88 29.89 31.71
N ALA A 3 -13.59 29.98 31.43
CA ALA A 3 -13.08 30.73 30.29
C ALA A 3 -13.37 29.91 29.01
N GLY A 4 -14.61 29.96 28.55
CA GLY A 4 -14.99 29.44 27.23
C GLY A 4 -14.61 30.50 26.18
N GLY A 5 -13.34 30.56 25.78
CA GLY A 5 -12.95 31.29 24.59
C GLY A 5 -13.53 30.59 23.38
N SER A 6 -14.31 31.28 22.53
CA SER A 6 -14.69 30.77 21.22
C SER A 6 -13.42 30.62 20.40
N ALA A 7 -13.10 29.37 20.00
CA ALA A 7 -12.04 29.15 19.03
C ALA A 7 -12.47 29.81 17.71
N ASP A 8 -11.57 30.56 17.08
CA ASP A 8 -11.81 31.14 15.76
C ASP A 8 -12.15 30.03 14.78
N ALA A 9 -13.15 30.27 13.92
CA ALA A 9 -13.53 29.30 12.90
C ALA A 9 -12.35 29.03 11.96
N MET A 10 -12.04 27.76 11.72
CA MET A 10 -10.98 27.35 10.83
C MET A 10 -11.22 27.91 9.41
N LYS A 11 -10.23 28.58 8.84
CA LYS A 11 -10.32 29.10 7.48
C LYS A 11 -10.38 27.96 6.47
N PHE A 12 -11.10 28.17 5.38
CA PHE A 12 -11.23 27.13 4.35
C PHE A 12 -9.88 26.73 3.73
N SER A 13 -8.94 27.68 3.63
CA SER A 13 -7.55 27.41 3.21
C SER A 13 -6.85 26.42 4.14
N ASP A 14 -7.04 26.52 5.45
CA ASP A 14 -6.42 25.62 6.43
C ASP A 14 -7.00 24.19 6.34
N VAL A 15 -8.29 24.07 6.05
CA VAL A 15 -8.95 22.78 5.79
C VAL A 15 -8.34 22.12 4.55
N LEU A 16 -8.16 22.85 3.45
CA LEU A 16 -7.55 22.31 2.23
C LEU A 16 -6.11 21.87 2.45
N ILE A 17 -5.32 22.65 3.19
CA ILE A 17 -3.93 22.28 3.53
C ILE A 17 -3.93 20.98 4.36
N LEU A 18 -4.79 20.90 5.38
CA LEU A 18 -4.89 19.72 6.23
C LEU A 18 -5.28 18.46 5.43
N VAL A 19 -6.29 18.59 4.55
CA VAL A 19 -6.74 17.50 3.67
C VAL A 19 -5.62 17.07 2.72
N GLY A 20 -4.95 18.03 2.06
CA GLY A 20 -3.85 17.72 1.14
C GLY A 20 -2.68 17.01 1.82
N VAL A 21 -2.26 17.48 3.00
CA VAL A 21 -1.22 16.82 3.81
C VAL A 21 -1.70 15.44 4.26
N GLY A 22 -2.94 15.32 4.75
CA GLY A 22 -3.52 14.05 5.18
C GLY A 22 -3.54 13.00 4.06
N MET A 23 -3.90 13.40 2.84
CA MET A 23 -3.88 12.51 1.66
C MET A 23 -2.46 12.03 1.33
N LEU A 24 -1.47 12.93 1.36
CA LEU A 24 -0.08 12.57 1.10
C LEU A 24 0.48 11.64 2.18
N CYS A 25 0.21 11.93 3.46
CA CYS A 25 0.63 11.06 4.57
C CYS A 25 -0.02 9.69 4.49
N ALA A 26 -1.33 9.62 4.18
CA ALA A 26 -2.03 8.35 4.00
C ALA A 26 -1.44 7.53 2.84
N GLY A 27 -1.12 8.19 1.71
CA GLY A 27 -0.42 7.54 0.59
C GLY A 27 0.92 6.95 1.02
N PHE A 28 1.76 7.69 1.75
CA PHE A 28 3.04 7.18 2.26
C PHE A 28 2.88 6.01 3.22
N ILE A 29 1.90 6.04 4.10
CA ILE A 29 1.63 4.92 5.02
C ILE A 29 1.23 3.68 4.23
N ILE A 30 0.29 3.80 3.29
CA ILE A 30 -0.20 2.67 2.48
C ILE A 30 0.92 2.04 1.65
N HIS A 31 1.78 2.87 1.01
CA HIS A 31 2.86 2.36 0.15
C HIS A 31 4.14 1.98 0.91
N GLY A 32 4.34 2.52 2.11
CA GLY A 32 5.48 2.18 2.96
C GLY A 32 5.27 0.96 3.85
N TRP A 33 4.05 0.44 3.90
CA TRP A 33 3.72 -0.72 4.72
C TRP A 33 4.02 -1.99 3.93
N VAL A 34 5.21 -2.53 4.10
CA VAL A 34 5.58 -3.86 3.61
C VAL A 34 5.30 -4.85 4.73
N GLU A 35 4.35 -5.76 4.50
CA GLU A 35 3.99 -6.79 5.46
C GLU A 35 4.52 -8.14 4.97
N THR A 36 5.59 -8.62 5.60
CA THR A 36 6.06 -9.99 5.43
C THR A 36 5.38 -10.87 6.46
N THR A 37 4.84 -12.01 6.03
CA THR A 37 4.19 -12.97 6.92
C THR A 37 5.17 -14.09 7.27
N PRO A 38 5.45 -14.36 8.56
CA PRO A 38 6.22 -15.51 8.95
C PRO A 38 5.46 -16.80 8.59
N LEU A 39 6.16 -17.81 8.14
CA LEU A 39 5.65 -19.13 7.81
C LEU A 39 6.59 -20.20 8.33
N SER A 40 6.04 -21.22 8.99
CA SER A 40 6.77 -22.37 9.52
C SER A 40 6.17 -23.69 9.03
N SER A 41 7.00 -24.71 8.92
CA SER A 41 6.54 -26.07 8.64
C SER A 41 5.65 -26.66 9.74
N ASP A 42 5.67 -26.06 10.94
CA ASP A 42 4.81 -26.45 12.07
C ASP A 42 3.43 -25.80 12.03
N ASP A 43 3.19 -24.89 11.09
CA ASP A 43 1.91 -24.23 10.95
C ASP A 43 0.82 -25.21 10.46
N GLU A 44 -0.31 -25.26 11.16
CA GLU A 44 -1.43 -26.15 10.80
C GLU A 44 -2.04 -25.83 9.43
N LYS A 45 -1.83 -24.62 8.93
CA LYS A 45 -2.41 -24.14 7.67
C LYS A 45 -1.36 -23.53 6.77
N PRO A 46 -1.46 -23.76 5.47
CA PRO A 46 -0.61 -23.07 4.50
C PRO A 46 -0.89 -21.56 4.53
N TYR A 47 0.09 -20.78 4.09
CA TYR A 47 -0.16 -19.39 3.77
C TYR A 47 -1.09 -19.28 2.58
N GLU A 48 -2.17 -18.52 2.72
CA GLU A 48 -3.15 -18.30 1.67
C GLU A 48 -3.37 -16.81 1.44
N LYS A 49 -3.30 -16.37 0.18
CA LYS A 49 -3.65 -15.01 -0.22
C LYS A 49 -4.42 -15.00 -1.52
N SER A 50 -5.62 -14.41 -1.50
CA SER A 50 -6.43 -14.20 -2.71
C SER A 50 -6.32 -12.77 -3.17
N VAL A 51 -6.15 -12.56 -4.47
CA VAL A 51 -6.03 -11.25 -5.10
C VAL A 51 -6.80 -11.22 -6.41
N HIS A 52 -7.46 -10.10 -6.69
CA HIS A 52 -8.07 -9.85 -8.01
C HIS A 52 -7.08 -9.10 -8.88
N LEU A 53 -6.71 -9.67 -10.01
CA LEU A 53 -5.80 -9.08 -10.98
C LEU A 53 -6.55 -8.62 -12.22
N LEU A 54 -6.14 -7.49 -12.75
CA LEU A 54 -6.52 -7.01 -14.08
C LEU A 54 -5.54 -7.55 -15.12
N LYS A 55 -5.93 -7.52 -16.38
CA LYS A 55 -5.04 -7.90 -17.47
C LYS A 55 -3.77 -7.05 -17.46
N GLY A 56 -2.62 -7.72 -17.42
CA GLY A 56 -1.29 -7.14 -17.38
C GLY A 56 -0.76 -6.87 -15.97
N ASP A 57 -1.57 -7.02 -14.91
CA ASP A 57 -1.07 -6.98 -13.54
C ASP A 57 -0.11 -8.15 -13.31
N GLN A 58 0.93 -7.93 -12.49
CA GLN A 58 1.89 -8.95 -12.13
C GLN A 58 1.74 -9.32 -10.65
N LEU A 59 1.62 -10.62 -10.39
CA LEU A 59 1.69 -11.21 -9.06
C LEU A 59 3.14 -11.61 -8.80
N ASN A 60 3.74 -11.06 -7.76
CA ASN A 60 5.09 -11.42 -7.33
C ASN A 60 4.99 -12.22 -6.03
N ILE A 61 5.67 -13.35 -6.00
CA ILE A 61 5.77 -14.22 -4.83
C ILE A 61 7.23 -14.23 -4.42
N LEU A 62 7.50 -13.86 -3.19
CA LEU A 62 8.82 -13.90 -2.58
C LEU A 62 8.74 -14.74 -1.30
N PHE A 63 9.62 -15.71 -1.15
CA PHE A 63 9.80 -16.44 0.09
C PHE A 63 11.28 -16.42 0.45
N GLU A 64 11.58 -15.92 1.64
CA GLU A 64 12.93 -15.86 2.20
C GLU A 64 13.07 -16.88 3.33
N CYS A 65 13.98 -17.82 3.14
CA CYS A 65 14.28 -18.90 4.09
C CYS A 65 15.24 -18.41 5.17
N VAL A 66 14.98 -18.75 6.43
CA VAL A 66 15.87 -18.40 7.55
C VAL A 66 17.06 -19.35 7.61
N GLU A 67 16.82 -20.65 7.57
CA GLU A 67 17.89 -21.68 7.62
C GLU A 67 17.86 -22.57 6.37
N GLU A 68 17.30 -23.75 6.47
CA GLU A 68 17.06 -24.67 5.36
C GLU A 68 15.56 -24.90 5.25
N CYS A 69 15.01 -24.67 4.07
CA CYS A 69 13.58 -24.79 3.85
C CYS A 69 13.28 -25.60 2.61
N SER A 70 12.22 -26.39 2.69
CA SER A 70 11.61 -27.00 1.52
C SER A 70 10.10 -26.82 1.56
N GLY A 71 9.50 -26.65 0.39
CA GLY A 71 8.07 -26.40 0.32
C GLY A 71 7.55 -26.37 -1.09
N GLU A 72 6.30 -25.94 -1.18
CA GLU A 72 5.58 -25.86 -2.42
C GLU A 72 4.76 -24.56 -2.47
N ALA A 73 4.80 -23.89 -3.61
CA ALA A 73 3.95 -22.74 -3.92
C ALA A 73 3.00 -23.12 -5.06
N THR A 74 1.72 -22.91 -4.84
CA THR A 74 0.66 -23.18 -5.83
C THR A 74 -0.08 -21.91 -6.15
N ILE A 75 -0.26 -21.63 -7.43
CA ILE A 75 -1.08 -20.54 -7.91
C ILE A 75 -2.33 -21.12 -8.58
N SER A 76 -3.49 -20.72 -8.12
CA SER A 76 -4.76 -21.10 -8.72
C SER A 76 -5.50 -19.86 -9.24
N LYS A 77 -6.27 -20.07 -10.31
CA LYS A 77 -7.15 -19.07 -10.91
C LYS A 77 -8.57 -19.65 -10.91
N ASP A 78 -9.52 -18.90 -10.36
CA ASP A 78 -10.92 -19.32 -10.26
C ASP A 78 -11.05 -20.77 -9.75
N SER A 79 -10.28 -21.13 -8.72
CA SER A 79 -10.20 -22.46 -8.10
C SER A 79 -9.53 -23.57 -8.96
N THR A 80 -8.90 -23.22 -10.07
CA THR A 80 -8.14 -24.16 -10.91
C THR A 80 -6.66 -23.88 -10.77
N ILE A 81 -5.85 -24.88 -10.41
CA ILE A 81 -4.41 -24.76 -10.32
C ILE A 81 -3.85 -24.49 -11.71
N ILE A 82 -3.11 -23.40 -11.85
CA ILE A 82 -2.46 -22.99 -13.10
C ILE A 82 -0.94 -23.14 -13.05
N GLU A 83 -0.33 -22.96 -11.88
CA GLU A 83 1.09 -23.08 -11.66
C GLU A 83 1.37 -23.75 -10.31
N GLN A 84 2.43 -24.57 -10.26
CA GLN A 84 2.86 -25.27 -9.05
C GLN A 84 4.38 -25.39 -9.06
N TYR A 85 5.02 -24.91 -8.00
CA TYR A 85 6.47 -24.83 -7.86
C TYR A 85 6.91 -25.51 -6.56
N GLY A 86 7.76 -26.55 -6.67
CA GLY A 86 8.48 -27.06 -5.53
C GLY A 86 9.79 -26.29 -5.35
N PHE A 87 10.19 -26.01 -4.12
CA PHE A 87 11.47 -25.39 -3.84
C PHE A 87 12.21 -26.05 -2.68
N GLU A 88 13.54 -26.07 -2.81
CA GLU A 88 14.49 -26.47 -1.76
C GLU A 88 15.52 -25.33 -1.65
N LEU A 89 15.61 -24.70 -0.49
CA LEU A 89 16.47 -23.56 -0.24
C LEU A 89 17.43 -23.85 0.91
N THR A 90 18.65 -23.41 0.75
CA THR A 90 19.66 -23.37 1.81
C THR A 90 19.51 -22.08 2.62
N SER A 91 20.31 -21.96 3.69
CA SER A 91 20.29 -20.79 4.59
C SER A 91 20.33 -19.46 3.85
N SER A 92 19.38 -18.58 4.18
CA SER A 92 19.16 -17.29 3.53
C SER A 92 18.84 -17.39 2.03
N GLY A 93 18.36 -18.54 1.57
CA GLY A 93 17.91 -18.75 0.20
C GLY A 93 16.60 -18.01 -0.05
N VAL A 94 16.41 -17.60 -1.31
CA VAL A 94 15.22 -16.87 -1.74
C VAL A 94 14.56 -17.61 -2.89
N PHE A 95 13.28 -17.94 -2.73
CA PHE A 95 12.40 -18.36 -3.82
C PHE A 95 11.67 -17.13 -4.35
N LYS A 96 11.68 -16.94 -5.65
CA LYS A 96 11.03 -15.82 -6.30
C LYS A 96 10.38 -16.25 -7.61
N GLU A 97 9.08 -16.04 -7.69
CA GLU A 97 8.31 -16.28 -8.90
C GLU A 97 7.40 -15.10 -9.21
N TYR A 98 7.05 -14.95 -10.47
CA TYR A 98 6.12 -13.93 -10.91
C TYR A 98 5.14 -14.51 -11.96
N LEU A 99 3.91 -14.06 -11.90
CA LEU A 99 2.85 -14.41 -12.85
C LEU A 99 2.25 -13.12 -13.41
N GLU A 100 2.18 -13.01 -14.73
CA GLU A 100 1.44 -11.92 -15.40
C GLU A 100 0.02 -12.37 -15.70
N SER A 101 -0.96 -11.58 -15.26
CA SER A 101 -2.36 -11.86 -15.54
C SER A 101 -2.73 -11.54 -16.97
N LEU A 102 -3.30 -12.51 -17.69
CA LEU A 102 -3.77 -12.36 -19.06
C LEU A 102 -5.19 -11.80 -19.17
N GLU A 103 -5.95 -11.86 -18.06
CA GLU A 103 -7.34 -11.40 -17.99
C GLU A 103 -7.74 -11.05 -16.57
N TYR A 104 -8.90 -10.42 -16.40
CA TYR A 104 -9.45 -10.18 -15.06
C TYR A 104 -9.92 -11.49 -14.45
N ALA A 105 -9.34 -11.86 -13.30
CA ALA A 105 -9.72 -13.06 -12.54
C ALA A 105 -9.30 -12.94 -11.08
N GLU A 106 -9.84 -13.83 -10.24
CA GLU A 106 -9.33 -14.06 -8.89
C GLU A 106 -8.16 -15.06 -8.94
N TYR A 107 -7.04 -14.67 -8.39
CA TYR A 107 -5.86 -15.53 -8.22
C TYR A 107 -5.66 -15.80 -6.73
N LYS A 108 -5.40 -17.06 -6.41
CA LYS A 108 -5.08 -17.51 -5.07
C LYS A 108 -3.67 -18.10 -5.04
N VAL A 109 -2.87 -17.64 -4.12
CA VAL A 109 -1.54 -18.18 -3.81
C VAL A 109 -1.64 -18.98 -2.54
N ASP A 110 -1.20 -20.23 -2.60
CA ASP A 110 -1.06 -21.13 -1.46
C ASP A 110 0.41 -21.51 -1.34
N ILE A 111 1.03 -21.29 -0.17
CA ILE A 111 2.41 -21.68 0.10
C ILE A 111 2.43 -22.56 1.35
N SER A 112 2.99 -23.75 1.22
CA SER A 112 3.18 -24.70 2.31
C SER A 112 4.65 -25.08 2.46
N LEU A 113 5.13 -25.17 3.69
CA LEU A 113 6.45 -25.66 3.99
C LEU A 113 6.40 -27.14 4.44
N ASN A 114 7.31 -27.95 3.88
CA ASN A 114 7.55 -29.30 4.33
C ASN A 114 8.60 -29.33 5.45
N ALA A 115 9.52 -28.36 5.44
CA ALA A 115 10.56 -28.20 6.45
C ALA A 115 11.05 -26.77 6.53
N GLY A 116 11.45 -26.32 7.72
CA GLY A 116 12.05 -25.02 7.98
C GLY A 116 11.05 -23.92 8.28
N GLU A 117 11.57 -22.69 8.30
CA GLU A 117 10.82 -21.47 8.55
C GLU A 117 11.33 -20.31 7.69
N GLY A 118 10.48 -19.35 7.41
CA GLY A 118 10.84 -18.20 6.59
C GLY A 118 9.79 -17.11 6.61
N HIS A 119 9.93 -16.19 5.67
CA HIS A 119 9.03 -15.07 5.48
C HIS A 119 8.48 -15.06 4.06
N VAL A 120 7.16 -14.93 3.97
CA VAL A 120 6.44 -14.80 2.70
C VAL A 120 6.10 -13.35 2.46
N ASP A 121 6.34 -12.88 1.25
CA ASP A 121 5.80 -11.64 0.70
C ASP A 121 5.11 -11.93 -0.64
N VAL A 122 3.84 -11.56 -0.73
CA VAL A 122 3.07 -11.68 -1.98
C VAL A 122 2.57 -10.30 -2.33
N ASP A 123 3.12 -9.73 -3.39
CA ASP A 123 2.84 -8.38 -3.86
C ASP A 123 2.21 -8.37 -5.25
N VAL A 124 1.43 -7.33 -5.52
CA VAL A 124 0.76 -7.12 -6.81
C VAL A 124 1.26 -5.83 -7.43
N LYS A 125 2.00 -5.96 -8.53
CA LYS A 125 2.38 -4.82 -9.35
C LYS A 125 1.26 -4.53 -10.36
N ARG A 126 0.52 -3.46 -10.12
CA ARG A 126 -0.58 -3.01 -10.98
C ARG A 126 -0.07 -2.31 -12.24
N VAL A 127 -0.64 -2.66 -13.40
CA VAL A 127 -0.41 -1.91 -14.66
C VAL A 127 -0.99 -0.51 -14.57
N LEU A 128 -2.20 -0.40 -14.04
CA LEU A 128 -2.81 0.89 -13.76
C LEU A 128 -2.33 1.34 -12.39
N MET A 129 -1.42 2.29 -12.37
CA MET A 129 -0.88 2.90 -11.13
C MET A 129 -1.94 3.74 -10.40
N LEU A 130 -3.17 3.22 -10.26
CA LEU A 130 -4.28 3.90 -9.59
C LEU A 130 -3.96 4.21 -8.13
N ASP A 131 -3.14 3.37 -7.50
CA ASP A 131 -2.71 3.54 -6.12
C ASP A 131 -1.88 4.81 -5.93
N PHE A 132 -1.19 5.27 -7.00
CA PHE A 132 -0.39 6.50 -6.98
C PHE A 132 -1.21 7.77 -7.26
N ILE A 133 -2.48 7.68 -7.67
CA ILE A 133 -3.30 8.85 -8.03
C ILE A 133 -3.56 9.76 -6.82
N ILE A 134 -3.48 9.23 -5.61
CA ILE A 134 -3.62 9.99 -4.37
C ILE A 134 -2.57 11.08 -4.22
N TYR A 135 -1.35 10.87 -4.75
CA TYR A 135 -0.25 11.83 -4.64
C TYR A 135 -0.47 13.11 -5.47
N PRO A 136 -0.76 13.04 -6.79
CA PRO A 136 -1.04 14.26 -7.55
C PRO A 136 -2.29 14.97 -7.07
N ILE A 137 -3.33 14.26 -6.64
CA ILE A 137 -4.54 14.88 -6.08
C ILE A 137 -4.22 15.56 -4.75
N GLY A 138 -3.55 14.89 -3.82
CA GLY A 138 -3.14 15.45 -2.53
C GLY A 138 -2.24 16.67 -2.70
N ALA A 139 -1.27 16.60 -3.63
CA ALA A 139 -0.40 17.73 -3.95
C ALA A 139 -1.19 18.92 -4.55
N ALA A 140 -2.12 18.67 -5.46
CA ALA A 140 -2.97 19.73 -6.04
C ALA A 140 -3.84 20.44 -4.99
N VAL A 141 -4.47 19.66 -4.10
CA VAL A 141 -5.28 20.20 -2.99
C VAL A 141 -4.41 21.01 -2.03
N LEU A 142 -3.23 20.52 -1.69
CA LEU A 142 -2.29 21.23 -0.82
C LEU A 142 -1.83 22.55 -1.44
N LEU A 143 -1.39 22.53 -2.70
CA LEU A 143 -0.94 23.72 -3.42
C LEU A 143 -2.05 24.75 -3.55
N TYR A 144 -3.27 24.34 -3.87
CA TYR A 144 -4.43 25.22 -3.92
C TYR A 144 -4.75 25.83 -2.55
N GLY A 145 -4.68 25.04 -1.47
CA GLY A 145 -4.85 25.52 -0.10
C GLY A 145 -3.81 26.57 0.29
N LEU A 146 -2.53 26.34 -0.05
CA LEU A 146 -1.44 27.29 0.21
C LEU A 146 -1.61 28.58 -0.58
N GLN A 147 -1.97 28.50 -1.86
CA GLN A 147 -2.23 29.68 -2.68
C GLN A 147 -3.40 30.50 -2.13
N LYS A 148 -4.50 29.83 -1.77
CA LYS A 148 -5.66 30.50 -1.18
C LYS A 148 -5.32 31.18 0.14
N ARG A 149 -4.56 30.53 1.00
CA ARG A 149 -4.10 31.12 2.26
C ARG A 149 -3.27 32.38 2.04
N ARG A 150 -2.36 32.34 1.04
CA ARG A 150 -1.56 33.52 0.67
C ARG A 150 -2.44 34.68 0.25
N ASN A 151 -3.45 34.46 -0.61
CA ASN A 151 -4.37 35.49 -1.05
C ASN A 151 -5.19 36.06 0.12
N GLU A 152 -5.66 35.21 1.04
CA GLU A 152 -6.38 35.64 2.26
C GLU A 152 -5.52 36.52 3.18
N LEU A 153 -4.21 36.25 3.27
CA LEU A 153 -3.27 37.08 4.04
C LEU A 153 -3.02 38.43 3.37
N GLU A 154 -2.85 38.48 2.04
CA GLU A 154 -2.66 39.70 1.27
C GLU A 154 -3.89 40.61 1.37
N THR A 155 -5.10 40.06 1.29
CA THR A 155 -6.36 40.82 1.42
C THR A 155 -6.49 41.44 2.82
N SER A 156 -6.19 40.63 3.87
CA SER A 156 -6.29 41.11 5.26
C SER A 156 -5.26 42.22 5.62
N SER A 157 -4.10 42.23 4.95
CA SER A 157 -3.12 43.31 5.15
C SER A 157 -3.53 44.62 4.49
N ILE A 158 -4.19 44.57 3.33
CA ILE A 158 -4.72 45.77 2.63
C ILE A 158 -5.84 46.41 3.43
N ASP A 159 -6.74 45.61 4.00
CA ASP A 159 -7.85 46.12 4.81
C ASP A 159 -7.34 46.84 6.08
N ALA A 160 -6.29 46.30 6.70
CA ALA A 160 -5.68 46.91 7.88
C ALA A 160 -4.95 48.24 7.60
N GLU A 161 -4.41 48.43 6.37
CA GLU A 161 -3.80 49.71 5.96
C GLU A 161 -4.85 50.75 5.62
N LEU A 162 -6.06 50.38 5.19
CA LEU A 162 -7.14 51.28 4.86
C LEU A 162 -7.86 51.83 6.12
N GLU A 163 -7.80 51.15 7.23
CA GLU A 163 -8.41 51.55 8.52
C GLU A 163 -7.47 52.40 9.40
N SER A 164 -6.21 52.58 9.04
CA SER A 164 -5.22 53.38 9.78
C SER A 164 -5.11 54.81 9.21
#